data_7c1696704a202a7ac7821a02f6a98a4b
#
_entry.id   7c1696704a202a7ac7821a02f6a98a4b
#
_cell.length_a   1.000
_cell.length_b   1.000
_cell.length_c   1.000
_cell.angle_alpha   90.00
_cell.angle_beta   90.00
_cell.angle_gamma   90.00
#
_symmetry.space_group_name_H-M   'P 1'
#
loop_
_entity.id
_entity.type
_entity.pdbx_description
1 polymer ?
#
loop_
_entity_poly.entity_id
_entity_poly.type
_entity_poly.pdbx_seq_one_letter_code
_entity_poly.pdbx_strand_id
1 'polypeptide(L)'
;MQDNDQIIDEVTSSDYKYGFTTDIDTETIGKGLTEDTVRLISEKKGEPEWLLEFRLEAFRYWQTLEQPDWALLKIPPIDYQDIIYYAAPKKKEGPKSLDEVDPELLRTFEKLGIPLEEQKMLSGIAVDAVMDSVSVKTTFRETLAEKGIIFCSFSEAVREYPDLVRQYLGVVVPYKDNFFAALNSAVFSDGSFVYIPKGTRCPMELSTYFRINAINTGQFERTLIVADEGAYVSYLEGCTAPQRDENQLHAAIVEIIVEKDAEVKYSTVQNWYPGDKEGKGGVYNFVTKRGLCRGTASKLSWTQVETGSAITWKYPSCILQGDDSVAEFYSVAVTNNFQQADTGTKMIHLGKNTRSRIVSKGISAGQSQNSYRGLVYAGPDAENARNHSQCDSLLLSDRCGAHTFPYVHVDNDTAIIEHEATTSKISEDQIFYCQQRGIGVEEAVGLIVNGYAKEVMNKLPMEFAVEAQKLLSISLEGSVGSRSPF
;
A
#
# COMPACT_ATOMS: atom_id res chain seq x y z
N MET A 1 -24.92 -24.33 20.68
CA MET A 1 -24.34 -24.92 19.45
C MET A 1 -25.06 -24.44 18.18
N GLN A 2 -26.38 -24.18 18.22
CA GLN A 2 -27.12 -23.64 17.05
C GLN A 2 -26.81 -22.17 16.70
N ASP A 3 -26.36 -21.35 17.64
CA ASP A 3 -26.05 -19.93 17.41
C ASP A 3 -24.71 -19.69 16.67
N ASN A 4 -23.73 -20.58 16.82
CA ASN A 4 -22.44 -20.41 16.15
C ASN A 4 -22.47 -20.79 14.68
N ASP A 5 -23.27 -21.79 14.29
CA ASP A 5 -23.41 -22.20 12.89
C ASP A 5 -24.18 -21.14 12.08
N GLN A 6 -25.14 -20.43 12.68
CA GLN A 6 -25.83 -19.30 12.04
C GLN A 6 -24.92 -18.09 11.86
N ILE A 7 -24.05 -17.80 12.82
CA ILE A 7 -23.07 -16.71 12.72
C ILE A 7 -22.01 -17.03 11.66
N ILE A 8 -21.60 -18.29 11.56
CA ILE A 8 -20.64 -18.74 10.52
C ILE A 8 -21.29 -18.67 9.13
N ASP A 9 -22.53 -19.12 8.98
CA ASP A 9 -23.28 -19.00 7.71
C ASP A 9 -23.55 -17.54 7.31
N GLU A 10 -23.85 -16.64 8.24
CA GLU A 10 -23.99 -15.21 7.97
C GLU A 10 -22.66 -14.54 7.57
N VAL A 11 -21.55 -14.99 8.12
CA VAL A 11 -20.20 -14.47 7.80
C VAL A 11 -19.68 -15.03 6.47
N THR A 12 -19.98 -16.30 6.16
CA THR A 12 -19.52 -16.97 4.93
C THR A 12 -20.41 -16.70 3.72
N SER A 13 -21.68 -16.34 3.92
CA SER A 13 -22.61 -15.95 2.85
C SER A 13 -22.68 -14.44 2.58
N SER A 14 -21.93 -13.62 3.35
CA SER A 14 -21.93 -12.18 3.14
C SER A 14 -21.12 -11.82 1.89
N ASP A 15 -21.77 -11.10 0.96
CA ASP A 15 -21.10 -10.42 -0.16
C ASP A 15 -19.87 -9.65 0.33
N TYR A 16 -18.86 -9.53 -0.54
CA TYR A 16 -17.63 -8.77 -0.26
C TYR A 16 -17.95 -7.44 0.42
N LYS A 17 -17.66 -7.35 1.73
CA LYS A 17 -18.04 -6.25 2.62
C LYS A 17 -17.67 -4.86 2.08
N TYR A 18 -16.58 -4.77 1.30
CA TYR A 18 -16.03 -3.53 0.75
C TYR A 18 -16.46 -3.29 -0.70
N GLY A 19 -17.22 -4.21 -1.31
CA GLY A 19 -17.64 -4.17 -2.73
C GLY A 19 -18.80 -3.22 -3.03
N PHE A 20 -19.42 -2.59 -2.02
CA PHE A 20 -20.53 -1.66 -2.23
C PHE A 20 -20.08 -0.36 -2.91
N THR A 21 -20.98 0.25 -3.69
CA THR A 21 -20.80 1.60 -4.25
C THR A 21 -21.52 2.61 -3.39
N THR A 22 -20.96 3.82 -3.29
CA THR A 22 -21.59 4.94 -2.58
C THR A 22 -22.21 5.87 -3.61
N ASP A 23 -23.50 6.20 -3.43
CA ASP A 23 -24.23 7.12 -4.31
C ASP A 23 -23.96 8.58 -3.89
N ILE A 24 -22.79 9.09 -4.30
CA ILE A 24 -22.38 10.47 -4.06
C ILE A 24 -22.22 11.17 -5.41
N ASP A 25 -22.87 12.33 -5.55
CA ASP A 25 -22.69 13.22 -6.68
C ASP A 25 -21.21 13.63 -6.79
N THR A 26 -20.54 13.22 -7.87
CA THR A 26 -19.12 13.46 -8.09
C THR A 26 -18.93 14.44 -9.25
N GLU A 27 -18.06 15.42 -9.04
CA GLU A 27 -17.52 16.26 -10.10
C GLU A 27 -16.27 15.60 -10.68
N THR A 28 -16.23 15.43 -12.00
CA THR A 28 -15.07 14.88 -12.69
C THR A 28 -14.57 15.86 -13.75
N ILE A 29 -13.27 15.82 -14.05
CA ILE A 29 -12.73 16.41 -15.27
C ILE A 29 -12.92 15.44 -16.45
N GLY A 30 -12.79 15.93 -17.67
CA GLY A 30 -12.86 15.06 -18.86
C GLY A 30 -11.80 13.94 -18.84
N LYS A 31 -12.02 12.91 -19.65
CA LYS A 31 -11.04 11.85 -19.88
C LYS A 31 -9.82 12.37 -20.62
N GLY A 32 -8.68 11.72 -20.40
CA GLY A 32 -7.44 11.94 -21.12
C GLY A 32 -6.42 12.79 -20.37
N LEU A 33 -5.16 12.57 -20.70
CA LEU A 33 -4.01 13.21 -20.08
C LEU A 33 -3.30 14.14 -21.07
N THR A 34 -3.44 15.43 -20.82
CA THR A 34 -2.82 16.52 -21.59
C THR A 34 -2.22 17.56 -20.64
N GLU A 35 -1.46 18.54 -21.15
CA GLU A 35 -1.03 19.69 -20.31
C GLU A 35 -2.21 20.44 -19.72
N ASP A 36 -3.33 20.56 -20.45
CA ASP A 36 -4.54 21.24 -19.95
C ASP A 36 -5.16 20.45 -18.80
N THR A 37 -5.17 19.11 -18.87
CA THR A 37 -5.61 18.26 -17.76
C THR A 37 -4.75 18.50 -16.51
N VAL A 38 -3.43 18.58 -16.65
CA VAL A 38 -2.50 18.84 -15.55
C VAL A 38 -2.73 20.24 -14.94
N ARG A 39 -2.90 21.25 -15.77
CA ARG A 39 -3.21 22.64 -15.34
C ARG A 39 -4.54 22.72 -14.60
N LEU A 40 -5.55 22.03 -15.11
CA LEU A 40 -6.89 22.00 -14.50
C LEU A 40 -6.88 21.32 -13.11
N ILE A 41 -6.11 20.24 -12.94
CA ILE A 41 -5.91 19.60 -11.61
C ILE A 41 -5.29 20.60 -10.63
N SER A 42 -4.22 21.28 -11.04
CA SER A 42 -3.52 22.27 -10.21
C SER A 42 -4.42 23.46 -9.85
N GLU A 43 -5.20 23.97 -10.81
CA GLU A 43 -6.18 25.05 -10.59
C GLU A 43 -7.25 24.63 -9.58
N LYS A 44 -7.88 23.46 -9.76
CA LYS A 44 -8.92 22.95 -8.84
C LYS A 44 -8.41 22.76 -7.41
N LYS A 45 -7.13 22.47 -7.25
CA LYS A 45 -6.49 22.31 -5.94
C LYS A 45 -5.93 23.62 -5.38
N GLY A 46 -5.92 24.70 -6.15
CA GLY A 46 -5.37 26.00 -5.75
C GLY A 46 -3.87 25.92 -5.44
N GLU A 47 -3.12 25.20 -6.26
CA GLU A 47 -1.70 24.96 -6.03
C GLU A 47 -0.82 26.16 -6.42
N PRO A 48 0.33 26.34 -5.74
CA PRO A 48 1.29 27.37 -6.11
C PRO A 48 2.00 27.03 -7.44
N GLU A 49 2.48 28.06 -8.14
CA GLU A 49 3.10 27.93 -9.47
C GLU A 49 4.25 26.91 -9.50
N TRP A 50 5.10 26.86 -8.46
CA TRP A 50 6.21 25.90 -8.41
C TRP A 50 5.74 24.43 -8.46
N LEU A 51 4.55 24.13 -7.92
CA LEU A 51 4.01 22.76 -7.95
C LEU A 51 3.40 22.46 -9.32
N LEU A 52 2.77 23.44 -9.96
CA LEU A 52 2.32 23.32 -11.35
C LEU A 52 3.52 23.06 -12.30
N GLU A 53 4.62 23.79 -12.13
CA GLU A 53 5.85 23.54 -12.91
C GLU A 53 6.37 22.14 -12.71
N PHE A 54 6.46 21.65 -11.46
CA PHE A 54 6.85 20.28 -11.13
C PHE A 54 5.97 19.24 -11.85
N ARG A 55 4.66 19.44 -11.86
CA ARG A 55 3.71 18.58 -12.57
C ARG A 55 3.92 18.58 -14.08
N LEU A 56 4.10 19.73 -14.67
CA LEU A 56 4.30 19.88 -16.12
C LEU A 56 5.62 19.28 -16.57
N GLU A 57 6.70 19.42 -15.80
CA GLU A 57 7.98 18.76 -16.08
C GLU A 57 7.82 17.23 -16.01
N ALA A 58 7.12 16.73 -14.99
CA ALA A 58 6.83 15.30 -14.84
C ALA A 58 6.00 14.76 -16.02
N PHE A 59 4.98 15.49 -16.45
CA PHE A 59 4.15 15.13 -17.59
C PHE A 59 4.95 15.07 -18.90
N ARG A 60 5.75 16.10 -19.18
CA ARG A 60 6.61 16.13 -20.39
C ARG A 60 7.62 15.01 -20.39
N TYR A 61 8.19 14.69 -19.22
CA TYR A 61 9.09 13.55 -19.08
C TYR A 61 8.35 12.23 -19.31
N TRP A 62 7.16 12.05 -18.71
CA TRP A 62 6.33 10.86 -18.89
C TRP A 62 6.03 10.58 -20.37
N GLN A 63 5.76 11.62 -21.17
CA GLN A 63 5.51 11.49 -22.61
C GLN A 63 6.72 10.95 -23.39
N THR A 64 7.92 11.01 -22.83
CA THR A 64 9.14 10.45 -23.45
C THR A 64 9.39 8.99 -23.10
N LEU A 65 8.60 8.42 -22.19
CA LEU A 65 8.76 7.08 -21.68
C LEU A 65 7.80 6.10 -22.32
N GLU A 66 8.23 4.85 -22.39
CA GLU A 66 7.37 3.70 -22.70
C GLU A 66 7.02 2.95 -21.41
N GLN A 67 5.80 2.39 -21.34
CA GLN A 67 5.42 1.56 -20.22
C GLN A 67 6.36 0.36 -20.15
N PRO A 68 7.01 0.10 -18.99
CA PRO A 68 7.93 -1.02 -18.89
C PRO A 68 7.19 -2.37 -18.94
N ASP A 69 7.86 -3.38 -19.52
CA ASP A 69 7.32 -4.73 -19.75
C ASP A 69 8.19 -5.85 -19.13
N TRP A 70 9.22 -5.48 -18.35
CA TRP A 70 10.20 -6.42 -17.79
C TRP A 70 9.68 -7.26 -16.60
N ALA A 71 8.56 -6.86 -15.97
CA ALA A 71 7.96 -7.63 -14.87
C ALA A 71 7.31 -8.92 -15.39
N LEU A 72 7.24 -9.93 -14.54
CA LEU A 72 6.54 -11.19 -14.87
C LEU A 72 5.02 -11.01 -14.73
N LEU A 73 4.48 -10.03 -15.46
CA LEU A 73 3.08 -9.66 -15.48
C LEU A 73 2.56 -9.60 -16.90
N LYS A 74 1.36 -10.09 -17.11
CA LYS A 74 0.65 -9.93 -18.37
C LYS A 74 -0.31 -8.75 -18.22
N ILE A 75 0.19 -7.55 -18.44
CA ILE A 75 -0.60 -6.31 -18.33
C ILE A 75 -1.32 -6.08 -19.66
N PRO A 76 -2.66 -6.06 -19.69
CA PRO A 76 -3.38 -5.63 -20.89
C PRO A 76 -3.00 -4.19 -21.27
N PRO A 77 -3.09 -3.80 -22.55
CA PRO A 77 -2.85 -2.42 -22.96
C PRO A 77 -3.73 -1.45 -22.15
N ILE A 78 -3.10 -0.45 -21.55
CA ILE A 78 -3.79 0.62 -20.81
C ILE A 78 -3.93 1.82 -21.73
N ASP A 79 -5.17 2.24 -21.98
CA ASP A 79 -5.44 3.49 -22.69
C ASP A 79 -5.45 4.66 -21.69
N TYR A 80 -4.32 5.34 -21.58
CA TYR A 80 -4.17 6.51 -20.70
C TYR A 80 -5.05 7.70 -21.13
N GLN A 81 -5.62 7.68 -22.34
CA GLN A 81 -6.54 8.72 -22.78
C GLN A 81 -8.01 8.40 -22.43
N ASP A 82 -8.29 7.18 -21.98
CA ASP A 82 -9.63 6.77 -21.51
C ASP A 82 -9.79 6.82 -19.98
N ILE A 83 -8.84 7.41 -19.25
CA ILE A 83 -8.85 7.56 -17.79
C ILE A 83 -9.27 8.97 -17.39
N ILE A 84 -10.07 9.07 -16.32
CA ILE A 84 -10.37 10.32 -15.62
C ILE A 84 -9.33 10.50 -14.50
N TYR A 85 -8.59 11.60 -14.53
CA TYR A 85 -7.46 11.85 -13.62
C TYR A 85 -7.80 12.64 -12.36
N TYR A 86 -9.02 13.14 -12.27
CA TYR A 86 -9.51 13.83 -11.08
C TYR A 86 -11.00 13.64 -10.92
N ALA A 87 -11.40 13.24 -9.73
CA ALA A 87 -12.78 13.14 -9.29
C ALA A 87 -12.90 13.62 -7.84
N ALA A 88 -13.90 14.39 -7.54
CA ALA A 88 -14.16 14.89 -6.19
C ALA A 88 -15.66 14.87 -5.89
N PRO A 89 -16.08 14.58 -4.65
CA PRO A 89 -17.46 14.80 -4.23
C PRO A 89 -17.87 16.25 -4.51
N LYS A 90 -19.04 16.49 -5.10
CA LYS A 90 -19.55 17.85 -5.32
C LYS A 90 -19.68 18.56 -3.97
N LYS A 91 -18.95 19.65 -3.75
CA LYS A 91 -19.09 20.47 -2.56
C LYS A 91 -20.48 21.10 -2.52
N LYS A 92 -21.29 20.72 -1.55
CA LYS A 92 -22.21 21.69 -0.93
C LYS A 92 -21.32 22.57 -0.08
N GLU A 93 -21.31 23.86 -0.24
CA GLU A 93 -20.40 24.87 0.35
C GLU A 93 -19.65 24.38 1.62
N GLY A 94 -18.32 24.40 1.57
CA GLY A 94 -17.38 23.63 2.38
C GLY A 94 -17.67 23.48 3.87
N PRO A 95 -17.63 22.23 4.37
CA PRO A 95 -17.88 21.94 5.79
C PRO A 95 -16.77 22.51 6.67
N LYS A 96 -17.17 23.36 7.62
CA LYS A 96 -16.30 23.82 8.72
C LYS A 96 -16.40 22.90 9.96
N SER A 97 -17.35 21.96 9.98
CA SER A 97 -17.58 20.98 11.07
C SER A 97 -18.10 19.66 10.53
N LEU A 98 -18.14 18.61 11.38
CA LEU A 98 -18.71 17.29 11.06
C LEU A 98 -20.18 17.34 10.62
N ASP A 99 -20.94 18.33 11.13
CA ASP A 99 -22.36 18.49 10.82
C ASP A 99 -22.59 18.96 9.37
N GLU A 100 -21.54 19.37 8.68
CA GLU A 100 -21.55 19.87 7.31
C GLU A 100 -21.04 18.85 6.28
N VAL A 101 -20.49 17.69 6.72
CA VAL A 101 -20.07 16.59 5.83
C VAL A 101 -21.30 15.84 5.33
N ASP A 102 -21.30 15.46 4.05
CA ASP A 102 -22.41 14.69 3.48
C ASP A 102 -22.66 13.41 4.33
N PRO A 103 -23.87 13.22 4.85
CA PRO A 103 -24.20 12.07 5.68
C PRO A 103 -23.93 10.71 5.02
N GLU A 104 -24.05 10.63 3.69
CA GLU A 104 -23.78 9.40 2.93
C GLU A 104 -22.30 9.07 2.93
N LEU A 105 -21.45 10.10 2.89
CA LEU A 105 -20.01 9.94 2.98
C LEU A 105 -19.59 9.42 4.37
N LEU A 106 -20.16 9.99 5.43
CA LEU A 106 -19.91 9.52 6.79
C LEU A 106 -20.36 8.06 6.97
N ARG A 107 -21.55 7.71 6.48
CA ARG A 107 -22.05 6.32 6.51
C ARG A 107 -21.15 5.36 5.73
N THR A 108 -20.54 5.82 4.64
CA THR A 108 -19.60 5.00 3.88
C THR A 108 -18.40 4.60 4.73
N PHE A 109 -17.80 5.54 5.44
CA PHE A 109 -16.68 5.22 6.33
C PHE A 109 -17.09 4.39 7.54
N GLU A 110 -18.29 4.61 8.09
CA GLU A 110 -18.85 3.75 9.15
C GLU A 110 -19.05 2.30 8.69
N LYS A 111 -19.59 2.08 7.47
CA LYS A 111 -19.71 0.74 6.86
C LYS A 111 -18.36 0.07 6.66
N LEU A 112 -17.32 0.85 6.35
CA LEU A 112 -15.96 0.36 6.24
C LEU A 112 -15.33 0.04 7.61
N GLY A 113 -16.01 0.40 8.71
CA GLY A 113 -15.49 0.22 10.06
C GLY A 113 -14.47 1.28 10.47
N ILE A 114 -14.44 2.42 9.78
CA ILE A 114 -13.55 3.55 10.06
C ILE A 114 -14.31 4.61 10.82
N PRO A 115 -14.15 4.72 12.15
CA PRO A 115 -14.80 5.74 12.93
C PRO A 115 -14.17 7.11 12.67
N LEU A 116 -14.94 8.06 12.15
CA LEU A 116 -14.52 9.45 11.96
C LEU A 116 -14.77 10.34 13.19
N GLU A 117 -15.49 9.84 14.17
CA GLU A 117 -15.74 10.54 15.45
C GLU A 117 -14.67 10.14 16.47
N GLU A 118 -13.90 11.10 16.96
CA GLU A 118 -12.83 10.87 17.94
C GLU A 118 -13.32 10.15 19.21
N GLN A 119 -14.57 10.40 19.60
CA GLN A 119 -15.20 9.77 20.77
C GLN A 119 -15.47 8.27 20.60
N LYS A 120 -15.53 7.77 19.36
CA LYS A 120 -15.72 6.34 19.04
C LYS A 120 -14.39 5.62 18.84
N MET A 121 -13.26 6.34 18.87
CA MET A 121 -11.94 5.76 18.69
C MET A 121 -11.43 5.21 20.02
N LEU A 122 -11.57 3.90 20.20
CA LEU A 122 -11.13 3.19 21.41
C LEU A 122 -9.59 3.05 21.51
N SER A 123 -8.85 3.32 20.43
CA SER A 123 -7.46 2.91 20.30
C SER A 123 -6.42 4.05 20.21
N GLY A 124 -6.84 5.32 20.24
CA GLY A 124 -5.89 6.43 20.10
C GLY A 124 -5.18 6.43 18.74
N ILE A 125 -5.92 6.18 17.65
CA ILE A 125 -5.43 6.27 16.28
C ILE A 125 -5.95 7.55 15.64
N ALA A 126 -5.05 8.36 15.06
CA ALA A 126 -5.45 9.47 14.21
C ALA A 126 -5.68 8.99 12.78
N VAL A 127 -6.80 9.35 12.18
CA VAL A 127 -7.21 8.89 10.84
C VAL A 127 -7.38 10.07 9.89
N ASP A 128 -6.84 9.94 8.69
CA ASP A 128 -7.17 10.75 7.52
C ASP A 128 -7.97 9.90 6.52
N ALA A 129 -9.15 10.35 6.15
CA ALA A 129 -10.04 9.62 5.25
C ALA A 129 -10.08 10.30 3.88
N VAL A 130 -9.65 9.59 2.85
CA VAL A 130 -9.56 10.06 1.47
C VAL A 130 -10.55 9.30 0.58
N MET A 131 -11.37 10.04 -0.17
CA MET A 131 -12.27 9.48 -1.17
C MET A 131 -11.97 10.07 -2.54
N ASP A 132 -11.69 9.17 -3.50
CA ASP A 132 -11.24 9.54 -4.84
C ASP A 132 -10.04 10.52 -4.79
N SER A 133 -10.21 11.76 -5.18
CA SER A 133 -9.12 12.75 -5.26
C SER A 133 -9.07 13.76 -4.10
N VAL A 134 -9.83 13.55 -3.01
CA VAL A 134 -9.97 14.55 -1.94
C VAL A 134 -9.98 13.94 -0.55
N SER A 135 -9.18 14.50 0.39
CA SER A 135 -9.32 14.23 1.81
C SER A 135 -10.65 14.79 2.35
N VAL A 136 -11.36 13.93 3.07
CA VAL A 136 -12.68 14.25 3.64
C VAL A 136 -12.55 14.78 5.06
N LYS A 137 -11.67 14.16 5.85
CA LYS A 137 -11.47 14.51 7.26
C LYS A 137 -10.17 13.94 7.81
N THR A 138 -9.46 14.76 8.61
CA THR A 138 -8.33 14.33 9.46
C THR A 138 -8.71 14.50 10.93
N THR A 139 -8.52 13.47 11.75
CA THR A 139 -8.85 13.45 13.19
C THR A 139 -7.63 13.76 14.06
N PHE A 140 -7.82 14.15 15.32
CA PHE A 140 -6.78 14.45 16.32
C PHE A 140 -5.76 15.52 15.91
N ARG A 141 -6.09 16.36 14.95
CA ARG A 141 -5.19 17.36 14.40
C ARG A 141 -4.66 18.32 15.47
N GLU A 142 -5.54 18.84 16.35
CA GLU A 142 -5.17 19.77 17.40
C GLU A 142 -4.22 19.12 18.42
N THR A 143 -4.53 17.90 18.86
CA THR A 143 -3.68 17.12 19.79
C THR A 143 -2.29 16.84 19.24
N LEU A 144 -2.18 16.57 17.94
CA LEU A 144 -0.90 16.38 17.26
C LEU A 144 -0.14 17.70 17.12
N ALA A 145 -0.85 18.79 16.77
CA ALA A 145 -0.29 20.13 16.60
C ALA A 145 0.30 20.68 17.91
N GLU A 146 -0.26 20.37 19.09
CA GLU A 146 0.31 20.71 20.41
C GLU A 146 1.73 20.17 20.59
N LYS A 147 2.09 19.07 19.90
CA LYS A 147 3.44 18.50 19.88
C LYS A 147 4.26 18.92 18.67
N GLY A 148 3.75 19.85 17.86
CA GLY A 148 4.35 20.29 16.61
C GLY A 148 4.31 19.26 15.50
N ILE A 149 3.54 18.17 15.65
CA ILE A 149 3.35 17.14 14.62
C ILE A 149 2.37 17.65 13.56
N ILE A 150 2.76 17.56 12.30
CA ILE A 150 1.88 17.83 11.17
C ILE A 150 1.37 16.49 10.64
N PHE A 151 0.05 16.33 10.61
CA PHE A 151 -0.64 15.24 9.95
C PHE A 151 -1.88 15.81 9.26
N CYS A 152 -1.83 15.90 7.95
CA CYS A 152 -2.91 16.48 7.15
C CYS A 152 -2.86 15.93 5.72
N SER A 153 -3.86 16.28 4.91
CA SER A 153 -3.84 15.96 3.50
C SER A 153 -2.67 16.66 2.78
N PHE A 154 -2.19 16.05 1.71
CA PHE A 154 -1.11 16.64 0.92
C PHE A 154 -1.49 18.00 0.33
N SER A 155 -2.74 18.14 -0.13
CA SER A 155 -3.26 19.40 -0.63
C SER A 155 -3.28 20.52 0.41
N GLU A 156 -3.57 20.18 1.67
CA GLU A 156 -3.51 21.11 2.77
C GLU A 156 -2.06 21.50 3.10
N ALA A 157 -1.16 20.51 3.14
CA ALA A 157 0.26 20.74 3.39
C ALA A 157 0.89 21.71 2.37
N VAL A 158 0.52 21.59 1.09
CA VAL A 158 0.99 22.48 0.02
C VAL A 158 0.59 23.94 0.29
N ARG A 159 -0.58 24.18 0.89
CA ARG A 159 -1.07 25.53 1.18
C ARG A 159 -0.54 26.08 2.50
N GLU A 160 -0.51 25.28 3.55
CA GLU A 160 -0.15 25.71 4.90
C GLU A 160 1.35 25.62 5.20
N TYR A 161 2.05 24.68 4.55
CA TYR A 161 3.47 24.41 4.77
C TYR A 161 4.27 24.31 3.46
N PRO A 162 4.13 25.26 2.51
CA PRO A 162 4.69 25.14 1.15
C PRO A 162 6.20 24.96 1.13
N ASP A 163 6.94 25.63 2.00
CA ASP A 163 8.40 25.52 2.06
C ASP A 163 8.86 24.15 2.50
N LEU A 164 8.15 23.56 3.48
CA LEU A 164 8.45 22.22 3.99
C LEU A 164 8.15 21.16 2.92
N VAL A 165 7.01 21.27 2.24
CA VAL A 165 6.67 20.37 1.13
C VAL A 165 7.70 20.49 0.01
N ARG A 166 8.06 21.70 -0.39
CA ARG A 166 9.04 21.97 -1.45
C ARG A 166 10.43 21.42 -1.12
N GLN A 167 10.80 21.42 0.17
CA GLN A 167 12.10 20.89 0.63
C GLN A 167 12.20 19.37 0.43
N TYR A 168 11.11 18.64 0.58
CA TYR A 168 11.14 17.17 0.65
C TYR A 168 10.47 16.45 -0.52
N LEU A 169 9.55 17.09 -1.23
CA LEU A 169 8.84 16.49 -2.37
C LEU A 169 9.82 16.08 -3.49
N GLY A 170 9.76 14.83 -3.89
CA GLY A 170 10.58 14.29 -4.98
C GLY A 170 12.05 14.05 -4.62
N VAL A 171 12.43 14.20 -3.35
CA VAL A 171 13.80 13.93 -2.88
C VAL A 171 14.11 12.44 -2.94
N VAL A 172 13.15 11.60 -2.58
CA VAL A 172 13.33 10.15 -2.53
C VAL A 172 12.72 9.46 -3.75
N VAL A 173 11.60 9.99 -4.26
CA VAL A 173 10.97 9.56 -5.51
C VAL A 173 10.90 10.74 -6.48
N PRO A 174 11.97 11.07 -7.18
CA PRO A 174 11.91 12.06 -8.25
C PRO A 174 10.98 11.55 -9.37
N TYR A 175 10.39 12.46 -10.14
CA TYR A 175 9.53 12.07 -11.27
C TYR A 175 10.28 11.23 -12.33
N LYS A 176 11.62 11.22 -12.30
CA LYS A 176 12.49 10.40 -13.17
C LYS A 176 12.74 8.99 -12.65
N ASP A 177 12.17 8.58 -11.49
CA ASP A 177 12.42 7.25 -10.92
C ASP A 177 11.90 6.11 -11.82
N ASN A 178 10.70 6.23 -12.32
CA ASN A 178 10.11 5.26 -13.26
C ASN A 178 8.86 5.84 -13.95
N PHE A 179 8.30 5.08 -14.90
CA PHE A 179 7.12 5.47 -15.69
C PHE A 179 5.92 5.90 -14.84
N PHE A 180 5.57 5.10 -13.81
CA PHE A 180 4.42 5.39 -12.94
C PHE A 180 4.71 6.50 -11.93
N ALA A 181 5.97 6.70 -11.55
CA ALA A 181 6.38 7.85 -10.76
C ALA A 181 6.26 9.16 -11.54
N ALA A 182 6.62 9.16 -12.82
CA ALA A 182 6.41 10.29 -13.70
C ALA A 182 4.91 10.61 -13.87
N LEU A 183 4.10 9.57 -14.15
CA LEU A 183 2.64 9.71 -14.27
C LEU A 183 2.03 10.26 -12.97
N ASN A 184 2.32 9.65 -11.83
CA ASN A 184 1.81 10.13 -10.54
C ASN A 184 2.24 11.58 -10.28
N SER A 185 3.51 11.92 -10.49
CA SER A 185 4.01 13.28 -10.26
C SER A 185 3.30 14.33 -11.10
N ALA A 186 2.80 13.98 -12.28
CA ALA A 186 2.00 14.86 -13.12
C ALA A 186 0.58 15.06 -12.61
N VAL A 187 -0.06 13.99 -12.06
CA VAL A 187 -1.52 13.98 -11.84
C VAL A 187 -1.95 13.64 -10.41
N PHE A 188 -1.04 13.45 -9.46
CA PHE A 188 -1.45 13.09 -8.10
C PHE A 188 -2.46 14.09 -7.55
N SER A 189 -3.48 13.55 -6.92
CA SER A 189 -4.63 14.34 -6.50
C SER A 189 -4.58 14.67 -5.02
N ASP A 190 -4.37 13.69 -4.16
CA ASP A 190 -4.18 13.88 -2.72
C ASP A 190 -3.33 12.74 -2.14
N GLY A 191 -3.22 12.70 -0.84
CA GLY A 191 -2.45 11.76 -0.06
C GLY A 191 -2.18 12.34 1.31
N SER A 192 -1.22 11.79 2.04
CA SER A 192 -0.90 12.25 3.38
C SER A 192 0.43 12.98 3.44
N PHE A 193 0.46 14.05 4.20
CA PHE A 193 1.68 14.70 4.63
C PHE A 193 1.87 14.53 6.14
N VAL A 194 3.03 13.98 6.51
CA VAL A 194 3.40 13.75 7.92
C VAL A 194 4.77 14.34 8.19
N TYR A 195 4.85 15.23 9.17
CA TYR A 195 6.12 15.73 9.68
C TYR A 195 6.18 15.55 11.20
N ILE A 196 7.19 14.82 11.66
CA ILE A 196 7.43 14.61 13.09
C ILE A 196 8.68 15.42 13.48
N PRO A 197 8.55 16.45 14.33
CA PRO A 197 9.66 17.31 14.67
C PRO A 197 10.71 16.60 15.54
N LYS A 198 11.90 17.18 15.56
CA LYS A 198 13.07 16.68 16.27
C LYS A 198 12.76 16.28 17.72
N GLY A 199 13.20 15.07 18.11
CA GLY A 199 13.05 14.52 19.45
C GLY A 199 11.62 14.18 19.85
N THR A 200 10.67 14.23 18.93
CA THR A 200 9.25 13.98 19.20
C THR A 200 8.88 12.54 18.92
N ARG A 201 8.27 11.88 19.89
CA ARG A 201 7.62 10.59 19.70
C ARG A 201 6.14 10.79 19.47
N CYS A 202 5.62 10.34 18.31
CA CYS A 202 4.21 10.43 18.02
C CYS A 202 3.41 9.63 19.08
N PRO A 203 2.42 10.24 19.73
CA PRO A 203 1.73 9.63 20.88
C PRO A 203 0.73 8.55 20.47
N MET A 204 0.39 8.47 19.19
CA MET A 204 -0.63 7.56 18.65
C MET A 204 -0.23 7.06 17.27
N GLU A 205 -0.88 5.98 16.83
CA GLU A 205 -0.78 5.53 15.44
C GLU A 205 -1.42 6.55 14.52
N LEU A 206 -0.78 6.81 13.37
CA LEU A 206 -1.38 7.60 12.29
C LEU A 206 -1.91 6.62 11.23
N SER A 207 -3.08 6.89 10.69
CA SER A 207 -3.65 6.05 9.65
C SER A 207 -4.28 6.88 8.54
N THR A 208 -4.08 6.50 7.29
CA THR A 208 -4.83 7.03 6.16
C THR A 208 -5.59 5.92 5.47
N TYR A 209 -6.83 6.20 5.13
CA TYR A 209 -7.70 5.26 4.46
C TYR A 209 -8.13 5.81 3.10
N PHE A 210 -7.78 5.08 2.04
CA PHE A 210 -8.09 5.45 0.66
C PHE A 210 -9.24 4.62 0.12
N ARG A 211 -10.24 5.30 -0.47
CA ARG A 211 -11.38 4.68 -1.12
C ARG A 211 -11.55 5.20 -2.53
N ILE A 212 -11.43 4.34 -3.54
CA ILE A 212 -11.86 4.65 -4.90
C ILE A 212 -13.38 4.43 -4.96
N ASN A 213 -14.13 5.38 -5.50
CA ASN A 213 -15.58 5.25 -5.68
C ASN A 213 -16.06 5.63 -7.08
N ALA A 214 -15.46 6.61 -7.73
CA ALA A 214 -15.89 7.10 -9.04
C ALA A 214 -15.54 6.10 -10.18
N ILE A 215 -16.40 6.05 -11.21
CA ILE A 215 -16.27 5.15 -12.36
C ILE A 215 -15.24 5.71 -13.35
N ASN A 216 -14.46 4.84 -14.00
CA ASN A 216 -13.42 5.20 -14.99
C ASN A 216 -12.36 6.19 -14.47
N THR A 217 -12.20 6.28 -13.14
CA THR A 217 -11.17 7.13 -12.54
C THR A 217 -9.93 6.32 -12.21
N GLY A 218 -8.77 6.91 -12.48
CA GLY A 218 -7.52 6.48 -11.88
C GLY A 218 -7.38 7.07 -10.47
N GLN A 219 -6.68 6.36 -9.60
CA GLN A 219 -6.32 6.84 -8.27
C GLN A 219 -4.82 7.10 -8.22
N PHE A 220 -4.45 8.35 -7.90
CA PHE A 220 -3.06 8.80 -7.93
C PHE A 220 -2.73 9.51 -6.62
N GLU A 221 -2.31 8.75 -5.63
CA GLU A 221 -2.01 9.26 -4.30
C GLU A 221 -0.53 9.55 -4.15
N ARG A 222 -0.21 10.54 -3.30
CA ARG A 222 1.16 10.83 -2.92
C ARG A 222 1.29 11.09 -1.43
N THR A 223 1.97 10.17 -0.74
CA THR A 223 2.24 10.27 0.70
C THR A 223 3.69 10.66 0.92
N LEU A 224 3.92 11.66 1.78
CA LEU A 224 5.25 12.12 2.18
C LEU A 224 5.36 12.13 3.71
N ILE A 225 6.31 11.35 4.23
CA ILE A 225 6.56 11.22 5.67
C ILE A 225 8.00 11.67 5.95
N VAL A 226 8.16 12.62 6.86
CA VAL A 226 9.45 13.11 7.33
C VAL A 226 9.54 12.93 8.84
N ALA A 227 10.47 12.11 9.30
CA ALA A 227 10.83 11.96 10.70
C ALA A 227 12.15 12.66 10.95
N ASP A 228 12.12 13.80 11.66
CA ASP A 228 13.30 14.58 12.01
C ASP A 228 14.14 13.85 13.09
N GLU A 229 15.31 14.38 13.44
CA GLU A 229 16.28 13.75 14.35
C GLU A 229 15.63 13.25 15.66
N GLY A 230 15.80 11.97 15.99
CA GLY A 230 15.27 11.34 17.20
C GLY A 230 13.73 11.19 17.20
N ALA A 231 13.07 11.41 16.09
CA ALA A 231 11.61 11.29 15.96
C ALA A 231 11.17 9.83 15.86
N TYR A 232 9.91 9.57 16.24
CA TYR A 232 9.28 8.27 16.07
C TYR A 232 7.86 8.42 15.54
N VAL A 233 7.50 7.62 14.56
CA VAL A 233 6.11 7.48 14.07
C VAL A 233 5.82 6.07 13.60
N SER A 234 4.61 5.62 13.89
CA SER A 234 3.99 4.46 13.25
C SER A 234 2.82 4.94 12.40
N TYR A 235 2.83 4.57 11.12
CA TYR A 235 1.85 5.00 10.12
C TYR A 235 1.28 3.79 9.40
N LEU A 236 -0.03 3.80 9.20
CA LEU A 236 -0.74 2.75 8.50
C LEU A 236 -1.54 3.30 7.32
N GLU A 237 -1.48 2.59 6.21
CA GLU A 237 -2.27 2.86 5.01
C GLU A 237 -3.24 1.70 4.76
N GLY A 238 -4.52 2.01 4.69
CA GLY A 238 -5.59 1.11 4.28
C GLY A 238 -6.16 1.53 2.93
N CYS A 239 -6.38 0.57 2.01
CA CYS A 239 -6.91 0.87 0.69
C CYS A 239 -8.01 -0.11 0.30
N THR A 240 -9.13 0.42 -0.26
CA THR A 240 -10.24 -0.39 -0.77
C THR A 240 -10.83 0.17 -2.07
N ALA A 241 -11.43 -0.70 -2.87
CA ALA A 241 -12.21 -0.32 -4.05
C ALA A 241 -13.50 -1.16 -4.14
N PRO A 242 -14.60 -0.62 -4.72
CA PRO A 242 -15.82 -1.37 -4.99
C PRO A 242 -15.60 -2.42 -6.09
N GLN A 243 -16.50 -3.39 -6.17
CA GLN A 243 -16.57 -4.34 -7.28
C GLN A 243 -17.04 -3.63 -8.55
N ARG A 244 -16.25 -3.78 -9.62
CA ARG A 244 -16.59 -3.24 -10.94
C ARG A 244 -16.09 -4.15 -12.05
N ASP A 245 -16.83 -4.24 -13.14
CA ASP A 245 -16.45 -5.00 -14.34
C ASP A 245 -15.32 -4.36 -15.16
N GLU A 246 -14.96 -3.13 -14.81
CA GLU A 246 -13.91 -2.35 -15.47
C GLU A 246 -12.61 -2.41 -14.68
N ASN A 247 -11.49 -2.30 -15.39
CA ASN A 247 -10.20 -2.16 -14.74
C ASN A 247 -9.98 -0.72 -14.27
N GLN A 248 -9.45 -0.57 -13.07
CA GLN A 248 -9.11 0.73 -12.50
C GLN A 248 -7.60 0.80 -12.26
N LEU A 249 -6.97 1.90 -12.67
CA LEU A 249 -5.55 2.14 -12.42
C LEU A 249 -5.35 2.84 -11.08
N HIS A 250 -4.60 2.21 -10.20
CA HIS A 250 -4.06 2.81 -8.99
C HIS A 250 -2.55 2.95 -9.13
N ALA A 251 -2.04 4.19 -9.17
CA ALA A 251 -0.61 4.46 -9.25
C ALA A 251 -0.22 5.47 -8.16
N ALA A 252 0.25 4.96 -7.03
CA ALA A 252 0.60 5.76 -5.86
C ALA A 252 2.11 5.90 -5.65
N ILE A 253 2.49 6.97 -4.96
CA ILE A 253 3.85 7.20 -4.48
C ILE A 253 3.86 7.36 -2.96
N VAL A 254 4.86 6.73 -2.32
CA VAL A 254 5.19 6.98 -0.92
C VAL A 254 6.67 7.33 -0.80
N GLU A 255 6.95 8.48 -0.20
CA GLU A 255 8.28 8.96 0.12
C GLU A 255 8.46 9.04 1.63
N ILE A 256 9.53 8.43 2.16
CA ILE A 256 9.84 8.48 3.59
C ILE A 256 11.28 8.94 3.78
N ILE A 257 11.48 9.95 4.62
CA ILE A 257 12.80 10.45 5.01
C ILE A 257 12.97 10.27 6.51
N VAL A 258 14.04 9.59 6.90
CA VAL A 258 14.34 9.25 8.29
C VAL A 258 15.69 9.85 8.65
N GLU A 259 15.68 10.82 9.56
CA GLU A 259 16.87 11.52 10.00
C GLU A 259 17.59 10.75 11.11
N LYS A 260 18.67 11.35 11.65
CA LYS A 260 19.50 10.74 12.67
C LYS A 260 18.70 10.27 13.89
N ASP A 261 18.95 9.03 14.34
CA ASP A 261 18.29 8.40 15.50
C ASP A 261 16.75 8.33 15.41
N ALA A 262 16.16 8.62 14.23
CA ALA A 262 14.72 8.55 14.03
C ALA A 262 14.27 7.15 13.61
N GLU A 263 13.00 6.82 13.90
CA GLU A 263 12.37 5.54 13.52
C GLU A 263 11.01 5.78 12.89
N VAL A 264 10.79 5.18 11.73
CA VAL A 264 9.49 5.13 11.03
C VAL A 264 9.06 3.69 10.85
N LYS A 265 7.85 3.37 11.28
CA LYS A 265 7.16 2.13 10.94
C LYS A 265 6.05 2.46 9.97
N TYR A 266 6.10 1.87 8.78
CA TYR A 266 5.08 2.05 7.76
C TYR A 266 4.41 0.72 7.44
N SER A 267 3.11 0.66 7.66
CA SER A 267 2.32 -0.54 7.41
C SER A 267 1.27 -0.29 6.32
N THR A 268 1.02 -1.29 5.47
CA THR A 268 -0.12 -1.28 4.54
C THR A 268 -0.93 -2.55 4.65
N VAL A 269 -2.26 -2.37 4.66
CA VAL A 269 -3.23 -3.46 4.45
C VAL A 269 -4.06 -3.08 3.24
N GLN A 270 -3.85 -3.78 2.12
CA GLN A 270 -4.53 -3.50 0.86
C GLN A 270 -5.56 -4.57 0.56
N ASN A 271 -6.77 -4.12 0.26
CA ASN A 271 -7.91 -4.94 -0.08
C ASN A 271 -8.62 -4.36 -1.30
N TRP A 272 -7.98 -4.52 -2.45
CA TRP A 272 -8.51 -4.09 -3.72
C TRP A 272 -9.45 -5.13 -4.31
N TYR A 273 -10.31 -4.72 -5.23
CA TYR A 273 -11.13 -5.66 -5.99
C TYR A 273 -10.27 -6.43 -7.00
N PRO A 274 -10.27 -7.78 -6.95
CA PRO A 274 -9.39 -8.62 -7.77
C PRO A 274 -9.89 -8.88 -9.20
N GLY A 275 -11.08 -8.43 -9.56
CA GLY A 275 -11.83 -8.91 -10.72
C GLY A 275 -12.78 -10.05 -10.37
N ASP A 276 -13.60 -10.45 -11.32
CA ASP A 276 -14.54 -11.55 -11.18
C ASP A 276 -13.87 -12.95 -11.27
N LYS A 277 -14.67 -14.02 -11.21
CA LYS A 277 -14.16 -15.39 -11.27
C LYS A 277 -13.55 -15.76 -12.63
N GLU A 278 -13.89 -15.04 -13.68
CA GLU A 278 -13.36 -15.15 -15.03
C GLU A 278 -12.11 -14.27 -15.25
N GLY A 279 -11.73 -13.46 -14.25
CA GLY A 279 -10.58 -12.55 -14.31
C GLY A 279 -10.87 -11.23 -15.02
N LYS A 280 -12.16 -10.84 -15.14
CA LYS A 280 -12.57 -9.57 -15.74
C LYS A 280 -12.67 -8.47 -14.69
N GLY A 281 -12.26 -7.26 -15.04
CA GLY A 281 -12.26 -6.12 -14.12
C GLY A 281 -11.11 -6.16 -13.12
N GLY A 282 -11.27 -5.41 -12.02
CA GLY A 282 -10.32 -5.34 -10.93
C GLY A 282 -9.28 -4.23 -11.05
N VAL A 283 -8.54 -4.03 -9.97
CA VAL A 283 -7.60 -2.92 -9.84
C VAL A 283 -6.20 -3.31 -10.33
N TYR A 284 -5.57 -2.45 -11.11
CA TYR A 284 -4.14 -2.48 -11.41
C TYR A 284 -3.42 -1.59 -10.39
N ASN A 285 -2.72 -2.24 -9.47
CA ASN A 285 -2.10 -1.62 -8.31
C ASN A 285 -0.59 -1.45 -8.53
N PHE A 286 -0.18 -0.30 -9.08
CA PHE A 286 1.20 0.02 -9.43
C PHE A 286 1.75 1.09 -8.49
N VAL A 287 2.55 0.69 -7.51
CA VAL A 287 2.95 1.58 -6.41
C VAL A 287 4.46 1.71 -6.30
N THR A 288 4.92 2.94 -6.23
CA THR A 288 6.34 3.28 -5.97
C THR A 288 6.50 3.76 -4.54
N LYS A 289 7.16 2.96 -3.69
CA LYS A 289 7.49 3.30 -2.30
C LYS A 289 9.00 3.35 -2.11
N ARG A 290 9.51 4.46 -1.60
CA ARG A 290 10.94 4.65 -1.33
C ARG A 290 11.15 5.28 0.05
N GLY A 291 12.10 4.71 0.79
CA GLY A 291 12.56 5.26 2.04
C GLY A 291 14.04 5.62 1.99
N LEU A 292 14.40 6.71 2.61
CA LEU A 292 15.76 7.19 2.77
C LEU A 292 16.09 7.26 4.26
N CYS A 293 16.88 6.31 4.74
CA CYS A 293 17.55 6.38 6.05
C CYS A 293 18.77 7.29 5.91
N ARG A 294 18.52 8.62 5.96
CA ARG A 294 19.53 9.65 5.69
C ARG A 294 20.50 9.85 6.86
N GLY A 295 19.99 9.78 8.06
CA GLY A 295 20.77 10.03 9.27
C GLY A 295 21.40 8.76 9.85
N THR A 296 22.47 8.94 10.64
CA THR A 296 23.10 7.86 11.41
C THR A 296 22.09 7.21 12.37
N ALA A 297 22.15 5.89 12.52
CA ALA A 297 21.28 5.09 13.36
C ALA A 297 19.78 5.25 13.10
N SER A 298 19.40 5.75 11.92
CA SER A 298 18.00 5.84 11.49
C SER A 298 17.41 4.45 11.20
N LYS A 299 16.10 4.31 11.41
CA LYS A 299 15.43 3.02 11.21
C LYS A 299 14.14 3.17 10.43
N LEU A 300 13.95 2.33 9.40
CA LEU A 300 12.71 2.22 8.62
C LEU A 300 12.23 0.77 8.57
N SER A 301 10.98 0.55 8.93
CA SER A 301 10.32 -0.75 8.79
C SER A 301 9.13 -0.64 7.85
N TRP A 302 9.11 -1.48 6.81
CA TRP A 302 7.98 -1.70 5.92
C TRP A 302 7.25 -2.98 6.32
N THR A 303 5.95 -2.90 6.56
CA THR A 303 5.10 -4.08 6.74
C THR A 303 3.94 -4.00 5.77
N GLN A 304 3.71 -5.04 4.96
CA GLN A 304 2.61 -4.99 3.99
C GLN A 304 1.88 -6.33 3.87
N VAL A 305 0.56 -6.21 3.77
CA VAL A 305 -0.36 -7.29 3.45
C VAL A 305 -1.08 -6.90 2.17
N GLU A 306 -0.77 -7.64 1.10
CA GLU A 306 -1.30 -7.42 -0.23
C GLU A 306 -2.34 -8.49 -0.53
N THR A 307 -3.59 -8.08 -0.58
CA THR A 307 -4.71 -8.92 -1.01
C THR A 307 -5.54 -8.21 -2.05
N GLY A 308 -6.24 -8.97 -2.88
CA GLY A 308 -7.00 -8.37 -3.97
C GLY A 308 -6.08 -7.89 -5.10
N SER A 309 -6.55 -6.93 -5.88
CA SER A 309 -5.98 -6.47 -7.15
C SER A 309 -5.97 -7.53 -8.25
N ALA A 310 -6.32 -7.16 -9.46
CA ALA A 310 -6.12 -8.02 -10.63
C ALA A 310 -4.62 -8.16 -10.94
N ILE A 311 -3.89 -7.05 -10.87
CA ILE A 311 -2.44 -6.99 -11.08
C ILE A 311 -1.81 -6.12 -10.00
N THR A 312 -0.82 -6.66 -9.28
CA THR A 312 0.00 -5.90 -8.32
C THR A 312 1.44 -5.78 -8.81
N TRP A 313 1.94 -4.55 -8.88
CA TRP A 313 3.33 -4.27 -9.24
C TRP A 313 3.95 -3.26 -8.26
N LYS A 314 4.77 -3.76 -7.33
CA LYS A 314 5.17 -2.96 -6.18
C LYS A 314 6.46 -3.43 -5.53
N TYR A 315 7.45 -2.54 -5.45
CA TYR A 315 8.73 -2.81 -4.78
C TYR A 315 9.09 -1.66 -3.84
N PRO A 316 8.66 -1.68 -2.57
CA PRO A 316 9.20 -0.77 -1.57
C PRO A 316 10.71 -0.87 -1.51
N SER A 317 11.38 0.26 -1.33
CA SER A 317 12.83 0.28 -1.20
C SER A 317 13.28 1.07 0.01
N CYS A 318 14.49 0.76 0.48
CA CYS A 318 15.16 1.56 1.48
C CYS A 318 16.61 1.84 1.06
N ILE A 319 17.00 3.11 1.08
CA ILE A 319 18.36 3.56 0.90
C ILE A 319 18.94 3.79 2.30
N LEU A 320 19.88 2.96 2.69
CA LEU A 320 20.60 3.00 3.98
C LEU A 320 21.84 3.88 3.80
N GLN A 321 21.66 5.21 3.83
CA GLN A 321 22.71 6.19 3.59
C GLN A 321 23.49 6.52 4.86
N GLY A 322 22.79 6.68 5.99
CA GLY A 322 23.45 6.96 7.28
C GLY A 322 24.15 5.72 7.84
N ASP A 323 25.29 5.91 8.48
CA ASP A 323 25.97 4.85 9.20
C ASP A 323 25.06 4.24 10.29
N ASP A 324 25.24 2.96 10.60
CA ASP A 324 24.45 2.21 11.58
C ASP A 324 22.94 2.16 11.31
N SER A 325 22.47 2.61 10.13
CA SER A 325 21.05 2.61 9.81
C SER A 325 20.50 1.19 9.57
N VAL A 326 19.19 1.02 9.83
CA VAL A 326 18.52 -0.28 9.79
C VAL A 326 17.26 -0.20 8.93
N ALA A 327 17.06 -1.17 8.04
CA ALA A 327 15.83 -1.34 7.28
C ALA A 327 15.24 -2.74 7.48
N GLU A 328 13.93 -2.81 7.65
CA GLU A 328 13.20 -4.06 7.74
C GLU A 328 12.07 -4.08 6.70
N PHE A 329 11.84 -5.23 6.08
CA PHE A 329 10.74 -5.47 5.17
C PHE A 329 10.04 -6.78 5.51
N TYR A 330 8.76 -6.69 5.82
CA TYR A 330 7.89 -7.81 6.11
C TYR A 330 6.70 -7.77 5.17
N SER A 331 6.45 -8.84 4.41
CA SER A 331 5.33 -8.87 3.47
C SER A 331 4.62 -10.20 3.41
N VAL A 332 3.29 -10.13 3.21
CA VAL A 332 2.45 -11.24 2.75
C VAL A 332 1.76 -10.79 1.48
N ALA A 333 1.95 -11.55 0.40
CA ALA A 333 1.25 -11.35 -0.86
C ALA A 333 0.38 -12.56 -1.16
N VAL A 334 -0.94 -12.35 -1.25
CA VAL A 334 -1.91 -13.42 -1.53
C VAL A 334 -2.53 -13.20 -2.88
N THR A 335 -2.46 -14.23 -3.72
CA THR A 335 -3.08 -14.23 -5.04
C THR A 335 -3.98 -15.45 -5.23
N ASN A 336 -5.13 -15.26 -5.85
CA ASN A 336 -6.09 -16.32 -6.16
C ASN A 336 -6.65 -16.12 -7.57
N ASN A 337 -7.41 -17.09 -8.09
CA ASN A 337 -8.01 -17.06 -9.41
C ASN A 337 -7.01 -16.67 -10.51
N PHE A 338 -7.19 -15.55 -11.18
CA PHE A 338 -6.35 -15.05 -12.28
C PHE A 338 -5.43 -13.89 -11.86
N GLN A 339 -5.36 -13.59 -10.58
CA GLN A 339 -4.53 -12.48 -10.08
C GLN A 339 -3.05 -12.69 -10.41
N GLN A 340 -2.36 -11.59 -10.63
CA GLN A 340 -0.93 -11.56 -10.86
C GLN A 340 -0.27 -10.58 -9.90
N ALA A 341 0.82 -10.99 -9.27
CA ALA A 341 1.63 -10.12 -8.43
C ALA A 341 3.11 -10.26 -8.79
N ASP A 342 3.77 -9.15 -9.04
CA ASP A 342 5.24 -9.06 -9.05
C ASP A 342 5.62 -8.02 -7.99
N THR A 343 5.95 -8.53 -6.81
CA THR A 343 6.22 -7.73 -5.60
C THR A 343 7.63 -8.00 -5.09
N GLY A 344 8.03 -7.27 -4.08
CA GLY A 344 9.33 -7.48 -3.46
C GLY A 344 9.88 -6.22 -2.82
N THR A 345 11.21 -6.13 -2.76
CA THR A 345 11.86 -4.99 -2.11
C THR A 345 13.26 -4.72 -2.66
N LYS A 346 13.76 -3.52 -2.39
CA LYS A 346 15.15 -3.13 -2.68
C LYS A 346 15.79 -2.58 -1.42
N MET A 347 16.92 -3.17 -1.00
CA MET A 347 17.74 -2.69 0.11
C MET A 347 19.08 -2.22 -0.43
N ILE A 348 19.37 -0.92 -0.30
CA ILE A 348 20.55 -0.26 -0.85
C ILE A 348 21.40 0.24 0.29
N HIS A 349 22.50 -0.46 0.57
CA HIS A 349 23.44 -0.14 1.63
C HIS A 349 24.53 0.79 1.08
N LEU A 350 24.62 2.01 1.62
CA LEU A 350 25.62 3.01 1.28
C LEU A 350 26.50 3.39 2.47
N GLY A 351 25.90 3.49 3.68
CA GLY A 351 26.61 3.78 4.92
C GLY A 351 27.25 2.55 5.54
N LYS A 352 28.13 2.79 6.54
CA LYS A 352 28.85 1.73 7.28
C LYS A 352 27.95 1.07 8.33
N ASN A 353 28.22 -0.20 8.62
CA ASN A 353 27.52 -1.02 9.63
C ASN A 353 26.00 -1.10 9.42
N THR A 354 25.52 -0.82 8.22
CA THR A 354 24.09 -0.83 7.90
C THR A 354 23.54 -2.24 7.93
N ARG A 355 22.26 -2.37 8.31
CA ARG A 355 21.61 -3.67 8.42
C ARG A 355 20.26 -3.68 7.73
N SER A 356 19.95 -4.77 7.03
CA SER A 356 18.62 -4.99 6.51
C SER A 356 18.12 -6.42 6.72
N ARG A 357 16.81 -6.55 6.94
CA ARG A 357 16.12 -7.83 7.03
C ARG A 357 14.92 -7.85 6.11
N ILE A 358 14.78 -8.91 5.35
CA ILE A 358 13.66 -9.15 4.45
C ILE A 358 12.98 -10.46 4.84
N VAL A 359 11.67 -10.41 5.06
CA VAL A 359 10.81 -11.59 5.24
C VAL A 359 9.62 -11.43 4.31
N SER A 360 9.56 -12.24 3.25
CA SER A 360 8.48 -12.20 2.27
C SER A 360 7.78 -13.55 2.18
N LYS A 361 6.47 -13.55 2.35
CA LYS A 361 5.61 -14.74 2.27
C LYS A 361 4.67 -14.59 1.08
N GLY A 362 4.82 -15.45 0.07
CA GLY A 362 3.91 -15.53 -1.08
C GLY A 362 2.91 -16.65 -0.89
N ILE A 363 1.64 -16.42 -1.19
CA ILE A 363 0.58 -17.44 -1.16
C ILE A 363 -0.15 -17.40 -2.49
N SER A 364 -0.19 -18.51 -3.20
CA SER A 364 -0.80 -18.60 -4.52
C SER A 364 -1.86 -19.71 -4.57
N ALA A 365 -3.02 -19.37 -5.13
CA ALA A 365 -4.15 -20.29 -5.31
C ALA A 365 -4.76 -20.15 -6.70
N GLY A 366 -5.66 -21.04 -7.08
CA GLY A 366 -6.35 -21.02 -8.38
C GLY A 366 -5.39 -21.14 -9.55
N GLN A 367 -5.35 -20.15 -10.42
CA GLN A 367 -4.47 -20.02 -11.59
C GLN A 367 -3.56 -18.78 -11.47
N SER A 368 -3.44 -18.23 -10.26
CA SER A 368 -2.71 -17.01 -10.01
C SER A 368 -1.20 -17.17 -10.14
N GLN A 369 -0.50 -16.06 -10.36
CA GLN A 369 0.95 -15.98 -10.46
C GLN A 369 1.47 -14.98 -9.44
N ASN A 370 2.38 -15.42 -8.57
CA ASN A 370 2.97 -14.59 -7.52
C ASN A 370 4.49 -14.61 -7.67
N SER A 371 5.08 -13.44 -7.87
CA SER A 371 6.52 -13.28 -8.03
C SER A 371 7.07 -12.40 -6.90
N TYR A 372 8.16 -12.85 -6.30
CA TYR A 372 9.01 -12.03 -5.45
C TYR A 372 10.26 -11.59 -6.20
N ARG A 373 10.55 -10.29 -6.18
CA ARG A 373 11.76 -9.72 -6.78
C ARG A 373 12.52 -8.91 -5.75
N GLY A 374 13.72 -9.33 -5.41
CA GLY A 374 14.55 -8.71 -4.37
C GLY A 374 15.86 -8.16 -4.93
N LEU A 375 16.17 -6.90 -4.64
CA LEU A 375 17.47 -6.30 -4.87
C LEU A 375 18.14 -6.02 -3.52
N VAL A 376 19.37 -6.53 -3.34
CA VAL A 376 20.25 -6.10 -2.26
C VAL A 376 21.55 -5.60 -2.89
N TYR A 377 21.84 -4.33 -2.64
CA TYR A 377 23.07 -3.69 -3.10
C TYR A 377 23.88 -3.23 -1.88
N ALA A 378 25.15 -3.59 -1.83
CA ALA A 378 26.13 -3.03 -0.89
C ALA A 378 27.20 -2.25 -1.69
N GLY A 379 27.18 -0.93 -1.54
CA GLY A 379 28.08 -0.03 -2.23
C GLY A 379 29.53 -0.11 -1.70
N PRO A 380 30.48 0.54 -2.39
CA PRO A 380 31.90 0.44 -2.03
C PRO A 380 32.23 0.96 -0.64
N ASP A 381 31.45 1.91 -0.12
CA ASP A 381 31.65 2.49 1.22
C ASP A 381 30.82 1.79 2.31
N ALA A 382 30.01 0.79 1.98
CA ALA A 382 29.15 0.05 2.89
C ALA A 382 29.91 -1.00 3.73
N GLU A 383 30.92 -0.55 4.47
CA GLU A 383 31.69 -1.42 5.34
C GLU A 383 30.80 -2.12 6.37
N ASN A 384 31.02 -3.43 6.57
CA ASN A 384 30.27 -4.27 7.50
C ASN A 384 28.76 -4.30 7.27
N ALA A 385 28.27 -3.97 6.08
CA ALA A 385 26.86 -4.09 5.76
C ALA A 385 26.36 -5.55 5.94
N ARG A 386 25.15 -5.72 6.45
CA ARG A 386 24.54 -7.02 6.72
C ARG A 386 23.13 -7.06 6.14
N ASN A 387 22.84 -8.10 5.35
CA ASN A 387 21.47 -8.40 4.94
C ASN A 387 21.14 -9.88 5.21
N HIS A 388 19.90 -10.10 5.63
CA HIS A 388 19.31 -11.44 5.66
C HIS A 388 17.96 -11.38 4.95
N SER A 389 17.80 -12.15 3.89
CA SER A 389 16.59 -12.23 3.07
C SER A 389 15.99 -13.64 3.14
N GLN A 390 14.74 -13.74 3.56
CA GLN A 390 13.96 -14.97 3.56
C GLN A 390 12.72 -14.79 2.71
N CYS A 391 12.57 -15.61 1.65
CA CYS A 391 11.47 -15.55 0.71
C CYS A 391 10.81 -16.91 0.58
N ASP A 392 9.64 -17.07 1.18
CA ASP A 392 8.92 -18.33 1.19
C ASP A 392 7.64 -18.23 0.36
N SER A 393 7.33 -19.28 -0.39
CA SER A 393 6.12 -19.38 -1.20
C SER A 393 5.32 -20.64 -0.85
N LEU A 394 4.01 -20.46 -0.69
CA LEU A 394 3.05 -21.53 -0.44
C LEU A 394 2.08 -21.67 -1.61
N LEU A 395 2.05 -22.83 -2.25
CA LEU A 395 1.14 -23.15 -3.35
C LEU A 395 -0.05 -23.95 -2.82
N LEU A 396 -1.27 -23.45 -3.08
CA LEU A 396 -2.52 -24.08 -2.64
C LEU A 396 -3.22 -24.87 -3.74
N SER A 397 -2.80 -24.72 -5.00
CA SER A 397 -3.40 -25.43 -6.15
C SER A 397 -2.33 -25.87 -7.16
N ASP A 398 -2.74 -26.68 -8.15
CA ASP A 398 -1.84 -27.25 -9.16
C ASP A 398 -1.52 -26.30 -10.32
N ARG A 399 -2.31 -25.23 -10.50
CA ARG A 399 -2.19 -24.31 -11.64
C ARG A 399 -1.66 -22.91 -11.24
N CYS A 400 -1.50 -22.67 -9.96
CA CYS A 400 -0.87 -21.44 -9.50
C CYS A 400 0.65 -21.51 -9.60
N GLY A 401 1.30 -20.34 -9.66
CA GLY A 401 2.76 -20.23 -9.76
C GLY A 401 3.36 -19.35 -8.67
N ALA A 402 4.59 -19.68 -8.31
CA ALA A 402 5.44 -18.85 -7.46
C ALA A 402 6.81 -18.70 -8.13
N HIS A 403 7.33 -17.48 -8.17
CA HIS A 403 8.60 -17.16 -8.81
C HIS A 403 9.44 -16.28 -7.90
N THR A 404 10.75 -16.50 -7.88
CA THR A 404 11.68 -15.72 -7.05
C THR A 404 12.84 -15.23 -7.91
N PHE A 405 13.08 -13.91 -7.90
CA PHE A 405 14.11 -13.24 -8.68
C PHE A 405 15.04 -12.45 -7.74
N PRO A 406 16.02 -13.11 -7.11
CA PRO A 406 17.00 -12.41 -6.30
C PRO A 406 18.03 -11.71 -7.20
N TYR A 407 18.37 -10.49 -6.83
CA TYR A 407 19.50 -9.76 -7.41
C TYR A 407 20.38 -9.23 -6.27
N VAL A 408 21.62 -9.71 -6.21
CA VAL A 408 22.58 -9.32 -5.19
C VAL A 408 23.81 -8.74 -5.88
N HIS A 409 24.18 -7.51 -5.49
CA HIS A 409 25.38 -6.85 -5.97
C HIS A 409 26.17 -6.29 -4.78
N VAL A 410 27.45 -6.66 -4.67
CA VAL A 410 28.27 -6.33 -3.51
C VAL A 410 29.61 -5.77 -3.99
N ASP A 411 29.89 -4.53 -3.66
CA ASP A 411 31.12 -3.81 -4.01
C ASP A 411 32.09 -3.65 -2.80
N ASN A 412 31.74 -4.21 -1.63
CA ASN A 412 32.56 -4.11 -0.41
C ASN A 412 32.80 -5.49 0.20
N ASP A 413 34.06 -5.88 0.38
CA ASP A 413 34.50 -7.20 0.83
C ASP A 413 34.10 -7.52 2.27
N THR A 414 33.74 -6.54 3.08
CA THR A 414 33.32 -6.74 4.48
C THR A 414 31.82 -6.97 4.64
N ALA A 415 31.05 -6.79 3.56
CA ALA A 415 29.62 -6.99 3.58
C ALA A 415 29.26 -8.49 3.62
N ILE A 416 28.20 -8.84 4.34
CA ILE A 416 27.64 -10.19 4.37
C ILE A 416 26.17 -10.11 3.95
N ILE A 417 25.85 -10.75 2.83
CA ILE A 417 24.52 -10.80 2.25
C ILE A 417 24.07 -12.25 2.18
N GLU A 418 22.97 -12.55 2.85
CA GLU A 418 22.38 -13.89 2.92
C GLU A 418 21.00 -13.88 2.25
N HIS A 419 20.73 -14.88 1.42
CA HIS A 419 19.43 -15.06 0.78
C HIS A 419 19.02 -16.52 0.81
N GLU A 420 17.84 -16.79 1.35
CA GLU A 420 17.20 -18.09 1.28
C GLU A 420 15.80 -17.97 0.67
N ALA A 421 15.41 -18.97 -0.10
CA ALA A 421 14.10 -19.05 -0.71
C ALA A 421 13.55 -20.47 -0.62
N THR A 422 12.30 -20.60 -0.22
CA THR A 422 11.61 -21.89 -0.19
C THR A 422 10.30 -21.81 -0.98
N THR A 423 9.93 -22.92 -1.61
CA THR A 423 8.61 -23.07 -2.23
C THR A 423 8.05 -24.43 -1.80
N SER A 424 6.87 -24.39 -1.21
CA SER A 424 6.17 -25.58 -0.77
C SER A 424 4.74 -25.62 -1.29
N LYS A 425 4.21 -26.80 -1.51
CA LYS A 425 2.78 -27.03 -1.72
C LYS A 425 2.13 -27.35 -0.39
N ILE A 426 0.87 -26.93 -0.23
CA ILE A 426 0.10 -27.28 0.98
C ILE A 426 0.06 -28.80 1.16
N SER A 427 0.30 -29.26 2.38
CA SER A 427 0.38 -30.69 2.68
C SER A 427 -1.01 -31.31 2.77
N GLU A 428 -1.29 -32.29 1.90
CA GLU A 428 -2.53 -33.08 1.97
C GLU A 428 -2.62 -33.86 3.30
N ASP A 429 -1.50 -34.30 3.86
CA ASP A 429 -1.45 -34.95 5.15
C ASP A 429 -1.86 -34.06 6.32
N GLN A 430 -1.48 -32.76 6.26
CA GLN A 430 -1.89 -31.78 7.26
C GLN A 430 -3.39 -31.51 7.17
N ILE A 431 -3.92 -31.36 5.96
CA ILE A 431 -5.37 -31.20 5.73
C ILE A 431 -6.12 -32.44 6.24
N PHE A 432 -5.66 -33.63 5.86
CA PHE A 432 -6.25 -34.89 6.33
C PHE A 432 -6.21 -35.02 7.87
N TYR A 433 -5.10 -34.63 8.50
CA TYR A 433 -4.98 -34.63 9.96
C TYR A 433 -6.00 -33.68 10.62
N CYS A 434 -6.26 -32.52 10.05
CA CYS A 434 -7.30 -31.58 10.51
C CYS A 434 -8.70 -32.20 10.35
N GLN A 435 -8.98 -32.80 9.18
CA GLN A 435 -10.28 -33.43 8.90
C GLN A 435 -10.59 -34.60 9.88
N GLN A 436 -9.59 -35.37 10.28
CA GLN A 436 -9.74 -36.44 11.28
C GLN A 436 -10.16 -35.90 12.66
N ARG A 437 -10.04 -34.59 12.88
CA ARG A 437 -10.47 -33.86 14.09
C ARG A 437 -11.75 -33.07 13.91
N GLY A 438 -12.46 -33.30 12.80
CA GLY A 438 -13.71 -32.63 12.50
C GLY A 438 -13.57 -31.20 11.96
N ILE A 439 -12.33 -30.76 11.60
CA ILE A 439 -12.09 -29.46 10.99
C ILE A 439 -12.35 -29.57 9.48
N GLY A 440 -13.19 -28.69 8.93
CA GLY A 440 -13.45 -28.65 7.49
C GLY A 440 -12.20 -28.31 6.66
N VAL A 441 -12.20 -28.65 5.36
CA VAL A 441 -11.05 -28.41 4.47
C VAL A 441 -10.70 -26.93 4.42
N GLU A 442 -11.68 -26.06 4.23
CA GLU A 442 -11.48 -24.59 4.14
C GLU A 442 -10.93 -24.02 5.45
N GLU A 443 -11.48 -24.45 6.58
CA GLU A 443 -10.98 -24.05 7.90
C GLU A 443 -9.54 -24.54 8.14
N ALA A 444 -9.21 -25.77 7.74
CA ALA A 444 -7.86 -26.32 7.82
C ALA A 444 -6.86 -25.49 6.98
N VAL A 445 -7.23 -25.12 5.75
CA VAL A 445 -6.43 -24.25 4.89
C VAL A 445 -6.25 -22.88 5.53
N GLY A 446 -7.32 -22.28 6.06
CA GLY A 446 -7.25 -21.01 6.78
C GLY A 446 -6.29 -21.05 7.97
N LEU A 447 -6.30 -22.13 8.77
CA LEU A 447 -5.37 -22.31 9.88
C LEU A 447 -3.91 -22.42 9.43
N ILE A 448 -3.64 -23.17 8.36
CA ILE A 448 -2.29 -23.34 7.81
C ILE A 448 -1.77 -22.01 7.26
N VAL A 449 -2.58 -21.29 6.49
CA VAL A 449 -2.24 -19.99 5.88
C VAL A 449 -2.00 -18.92 6.96
N ASN A 450 -2.87 -18.85 7.96
CA ASN A 450 -2.68 -17.90 9.07
C ASN A 450 -1.40 -18.22 9.88
N GLY A 451 -1.11 -19.50 10.09
CA GLY A 451 0.14 -19.94 10.71
C GLY A 451 1.37 -19.54 9.89
N TYR A 452 1.30 -19.68 8.57
CA TYR A 452 2.36 -19.33 7.63
C TYR A 452 2.64 -17.81 7.58
N ALA A 453 1.59 -17.00 7.64
CA ALA A 453 1.66 -15.53 7.62
C ALA A 453 1.97 -14.90 9.00
N LYS A 454 1.93 -15.67 10.09
CA LYS A 454 1.96 -15.18 11.47
C LYS A 454 3.12 -14.24 11.78
N GLU A 455 4.32 -14.52 11.28
CA GLU A 455 5.51 -13.68 11.53
C GLU A 455 5.30 -12.25 11.03
N VAL A 456 4.71 -12.10 9.85
CA VAL A 456 4.42 -10.79 9.26
C VAL A 456 3.24 -10.13 9.98
N MET A 457 2.18 -10.88 10.26
CA MET A 457 0.99 -10.35 10.97
C MET A 457 1.33 -9.79 12.34
N ASN A 458 2.29 -10.39 13.05
CA ASN A 458 2.75 -9.90 14.36
C ASN A 458 3.50 -8.55 14.29
N LYS A 459 3.82 -8.05 13.11
CA LYS A 459 4.44 -6.72 12.91
C LYS A 459 3.42 -5.60 12.75
N LEU A 460 2.17 -5.96 12.44
CA LEU A 460 1.07 -5.00 12.36
C LEU A 460 0.57 -4.62 13.76
N PRO A 461 0.03 -3.41 13.95
CA PRO A 461 -0.80 -3.09 15.10
C PRO A 461 -1.95 -4.10 15.23
N MET A 462 -2.32 -4.43 16.48
CA MET A 462 -3.22 -5.58 16.77
C MET A 462 -4.55 -5.51 16.02
N GLU A 463 -5.14 -4.33 15.91
CA GLU A 463 -6.43 -4.11 15.26
C GLU A 463 -6.38 -4.43 13.76
N PHE A 464 -5.29 -4.01 13.11
CA PHE A 464 -5.05 -4.27 11.69
C PHE A 464 -4.59 -5.72 11.43
N ALA A 465 -3.92 -6.35 12.38
CA ALA A 465 -3.58 -7.76 12.28
C ALA A 465 -4.85 -8.64 12.21
N VAL A 466 -5.88 -8.32 13.01
CA VAL A 466 -7.18 -9.02 12.97
C VAL A 466 -7.89 -8.82 11.63
N GLU A 467 -7.90 -7.59 11.10
CA GLU A 467 -8.47 -7.30 9.79
C GLU A 467 -7.72 -8.06 8.69
N ALA A 468 -6.39 -7.98 8.69
CA ALA A 468 -5.55 -8.68 7.72
C ALA A 468 -5.77 -10.21 7.75
N GLN A 469 -5.91 -10.82 8.92
CA GLN A 469 -6.22 -12.25 9.05
C GLN A 469 -7.57 -12.62 8.43
N LYS A 470 -8.60 -11.79 8.63
CA LYS A 470 -9.90 -11.99 7.97
C LYS A 470 -9.80 -11.86 6.46
N LEU A 471 -9.05 -10.88 5.96
CA LEU A 471 -8.82 -10.69 4.52
C LEU A 471 -8.10 -11.87 3.88
N LEU A 472 -7.11 -12.47 4.56
CA LEU A 472 -6.45 -13.70 4.09
C LEU A 472 -7.44 -14.84 3.91
N SER A 473 -8.33 -15.04 4.87
CA SER A 473 -9.34 -16.11 4.81
C SER A 473 -10.33 -15.89 3.66
N ILE A 474 -10.86 -14.67 3.51
CA ILE A 474 -11.80 -14.31 2.44
C ILE A 474 -11.14 -14.42 1.06
N SER A 475 -9.90 -13.96 0.90
CA SER A 475 -9.19 -14.00 -0.38
C SER A 475 -8.93 -15.41 -0.89
N LEU A 476 -8.96 -16.40 -0.02
CA LEU A 476 -8.71 -17.82 -0.33
C LEU A 476 -9.96 -18.69 -0.31
N GLU A 477 -11.13 -18.11 -0.04
CA GLU A 477 -12.40 -18.84 -0.04
C GLU A 477 -12.66 -19.50 -1.41
N GLY A 478 -13.06 -20.77 -1.41
CA GLY A 478 -13.28 -21.55 -2.62
C GLY A 478 -12.00 -21.95 -3.37
N SER A 479 -10.79 -21.63 -2.86
CA SER A 479 -9.53 -21.95 -3.54
C SER A 479 -9.08 -23.40 -3.40
N VAL A 480 -9.58 -24.11 -2.41
CA VAL A 480 -9.25 -25.52 -2.12
C VAL A 480 -10.54 -26.33 -2.02
N GLY A 481 -10.69 -27.34 -2.84
CA GLY A 481 -11.87 -28.22 -2.85
C GLY A 481 -12.58 -28.36 -4.19
N SER A 482 -12.35 -27.50 -5.15
CA SER A 482 -12.80 -27.72 -6.52
C SER A 482 -11.87 -28.71 -7.23
N ARG A 483 -11.94 -30.00 -6.88
CA ARG A 483 -11.62 -31.02 -7.87
C ARG A 483 -12.61 -30.82 -8.99
N SER A 484 -12.18 -30.18 -10.07
CA SER A 484 -12.89 -30.29 -11.34
C SER A 484 -13.05 -31.78 -11.62
N PRO A 485 -14.25 -32.32 -11.78
CA PRO A 485 -14.38 -33.65 -12.31
C PRO A 485 -13.89 -33.60 -13.75
N PHE A 486 -12.71 -34.19 -14.00
CA PHE A 486 -12.08 -34.55 -15.28
C PHE A 486 -11.96 -33.48 -16.36
#